data_ff141dcc63b44ce536935f63b8946413
#
_entry.id   ff141dcc63b44ce536935f63b8946413
#
_cell.length_a   1.000
_cell.length_b   1.000
_cell.length_c   1.000
_cell.angle_alpha   90.00
_cell.angle_beta   90.00
_cell.angle_gamma   90.00
#
_symmetry.space_group_name_H-M   'P 1'
#
loop_
_entity.id
_entity.type
_entity.pdbx_description
1 polymer ?
#
loop_
_entity_poly.entity_id
_entity_poly.type
_entity_poly.pdbx_seq_one_letter_code
_entity_poly.pdbx_strand_id
1 'polypeptide(L)'
;MKKNELILSVRDLNIKFNLRGKILHAIRGIGLDVYHGEVLAIVGESGSGKSVFTKSFMGLLDSNGSITSGTIDYFGADDHQPIRLSALKKEKDWLKVRGHEIAMIMQDPMTSLNPLKTIGDQIMEAVELHQGLKGKAAKEKTLEYLRDVGITDAEKRFDQY
;
A
#
# COMPACT_ATOMS: atom_id res chain seq x y z
N MET A 1 -20.41 -0.74 9.81
CA MET A 1 -19.98 0.00 8.57
C MET A 1 -21.02 -0.24 7.50
N LYS A 2 -21.52 0.84 6.88
CA LYS A 2 -22.61 0.76 5.89
C LYS A 2 -22.05 0.34 4.53
N LYS A 3 -22.66 -0.67 3.92
CA LYS A 3 -22.40 -1.05 2.51
C LYS A 3 -22.64 0.19 1.63
N ASN A 4 -21.69 0.57 0.77
CA ASN A 4 -21.66 1.76 -0.09
C ASN A 4 -21.07 3.05 0.52
N GLU A 5 -20.26 2.95 1.57
CA GLU A 5 -19.49 4.10 2.06
C GLU A 5 -18.24 4.30 1.18
N LEU A 6 -18.04 5.53 0.69
CA LEU A 6 -16.90 5.87 -0.17
C LEU A 6 -15.60 5.86 0.66
N ILE A 7 -14.61 5.07 0.23
CA ILE A 7 -13.31 4.96 0.90
C ILE A 7 -12.24 5.76 0.18
N LEU A 8 -12.21 5.68 -1.16
CA LEU A 8 -11.22 6.37 -1.97
C LEU A 8 -11.89 7.02 -3.16
N SER A 9 -11.54 8.26 -3.43
CA SER A 9 -12.01 9.00 -4.61
C SER A 9 -10.84 9.57 -5.39
N VAL A 10 -10.80 9.29 -6.67
CA VAL A 10 -9.82 9.84 -7.61
C VAL A 10 -10.55 10.69 -8.63
N ARG A 11 -10.07 11.90 -8.90
CA ARG A 11 -10.65 12.83 -9.87
C ARG A 11 -9.57 13.42 -10.78
N ASP A 12 -9.79 13.30 -12.09
CA ASP A 12 -8.97 13.90 -13.15
C ASP A 12 -7.45 13.70 -12.96
N LEU A 13 -7.04 12.53 -12.44
CA LEU A 13 -5.67 12.24 -12.08
C LEU A 13 -4.77 12.20 -13.32
N ASN A 14 -3.71 12.99 -13.29
CA ASN A 14 -2.67 13.03 -14.31
C ASN A 14 -1.31 12.79 -13.69
N ILE A 15 -0.57 11.81 -14.23
CA ILE A 15 0.78 11.47 -13.77
C ILE A 15 1.74 11.51 -14.96
N LYS A 16 2.86 12.20 -14.78
CA LYS A 16 3.92 12.34 -15.77
C LYS A 16 5.26 11.91 -15.22
N PHE A 17 6.09 11.36 -16.09
CA PHE A 17 7.48 10.99 -15.80
C PHE A 17 8.42 11.79 -16.70
N ASN A 18 9.52 12.27 -16.13
CA ASN A 18 10.60 12.89 -16.89
C ASN A 18 11.64 11.81 -17.25
N LEU A 19 11.75 11.49 -18.53
CA LEU A 19 12.67 10.48 -19.06
C LEU A 19 13.73 11.18 -19.93
N ARG A 20 14.86 11.55 -19.33
CA ARG A 20 16.00 12.18 -20.05
C ARG A 20 15.56 13.36 -20.94
N GLY A 21 14.76 14.27 -20.39
CA GLY A 21 14.26 15.46 -21.11
C GLY A 21 12.99 15.23 -21.94
N LYS A 22 12.49 13.99 -22.02
CA LYS A 22 11.17 13.69 -22.61
C LYS A 22 10.13 13.46 -21.51
N ILE A 23 8.93 13.95 -21.72
CA ILE A 23 7.83 13.77 -20.79
C ILE A 23 6.96 12.59 -21.25
N LEU A 24 6.90 11.55 -20.43
CA LEU A 24 5.94 10.46 -20.59
C LEU A 24 4.69 10.77 -19.77
N HIS A 25 3.54 10.90 -20.41
CA HIS A 25 2.23 11.07 -19.74
C HIS A 25 1.62 9.68 -19.49
N ALA A 26 1.88 9.13 -18.32
CA ALA A 26 1.51 7.75 -17.96
C ALA A 26 0.03 7.60 -17.58
N ILE A 27 -0.53 8.56 -16.85
CA ILE A 27 -1.95 8.58 -16.46
C ILE A 27 -2.56 9.88 -16.97
N ARG A 28 -3.73 9.78 -17.63
CA ARG A 28 -4.36 10.87 -18.36
C ARG A 28 -5.82 11.04 -17.95
N GLY A 29 -6.09 11.89 -16.94
CA GLY A 29 -7.44 12.28 -16.54
C GLY A 29 -8.27 11.11 -16.01
N ILE A 30 -7.70 10.19 -15.22
CA ILE A 30 -8.43 9.04 -14.68
C ILE A 30 -9.25 9.46 -13.46
N GLY A 31 -10.49 8.97 -13.39
CA GLY A 31 -11.36 9.01 -12.22
C GLY A 31 -11.71 7.60 -11.74
N LEU A 32 -11.86 7.43 -10.42
CA LEU A 32 -12.21 6.17 -9.79
C LEU A 32 -12.83 6.44 -8.42
N ASP A 33 -13.85 5.68 -8.06
CA ASP A 33 -14.38 5.58 -6.70
C ASP A 33 -14.25 4.14 -6.20
N VAL A 34 -13.84 3.97 -4.94
CA VAL A 34 -13.78 2.68 -4.26
C VAL A 34 -14.63 2.76 -3.00
N TYR A 35 -15.50 1.78 -2.81
CA TYR A 35 -16.44 1.73 -1.71
C TYR A 35 -16.08 0.63 -0.71
N HIS A 36 -16.55 0.78 0.52
CA HIS A 36 -16.32 -0.19 1.59
C HIS A 36 -16.85 -1.59 1.23
N GLY A 37 -15.98 -2.60 1.40
CA GLY A 37 -16.31 -4.00 1.10
C GLY A 37 -16.34 -4.33 -0.38
N GLU A 38 -15.91 -3.42 -1.26
CA GLU A 38 -15.81 -3.63 -2.69
C GLU A 38 -14.51 -4.36 -3.05
N VAL A 39 -14.61 -5.24 -4.05
CA VAL A 39 -13.45 -5.81 -4.76
C VAL A 39 -13.43 -5.24 -6.16
N LEU A 40 -12.48 -4.35 -6.43
CA LEU A 40 -12.34 -3.68 -7.72
C LEU A 40 -11.14 -4.23 -8.49
N ALA A 41 -11.36 -4.65 -9.74
CA ALA A 41 -10.29 -5.11 -10.62
C ALA A 41 -9.91 -4.02 -11.64
N ILE A 42 -8.62 -3.67 -11.71
CA ILE A 42 -8.05 -2.79 -12.74
C ILE A 42 -7.34 -3.66 -13.77
N VAL A 43 -7.91 -3.75 -14.97
CA VAL A 43 -7.41 -4.59 -16.06
C VAL A 43 -6.87 -3.75 -17.21
N GLY A 44 -5.96 -4.30 -17.99
CA GLY A 44 -5.35 -3.65 -19.14
C GLY A 44 -4.03 -4.31 -19.54
N GLU A 45 -3.48 -3.95 -20.67
CA GLU A 45 -2.22 -4.47 -21.20
C GLU A 45 -1.01 -4.13 -20.32
N SER A 46 0.11 -4.85 -20.51
CA SER A 46 1.38 -4.50 -19.86
C SER A 46 1.79 -3.09 -20.31
N GLY A 47 2.27 -2.27 -19.36
CA GLY A 47 2.65 -0.87 -19.64
C GLY A 47 1.50 0.13 -19.71
N SER A 48 0.23 -0.28 -19.54
CA SER A 48 -0.93 0.64 -19.59
C SER A 48 -1.06 1.59 -18.38
N GLY A 49 -0.13 1.53 -17.41
CA GLY A 49 -0.11 2.44 -16.26
C GLY A 49 -0.77 1.92 -14.98
N LYS A 50 -1.31 0.68 -14.95
CA LYS A 50 -1.99 0.12 -13.76
C LYS A 50 -1.16 0.24 -12.48
N SER A 51 0.08 -0.21 -12.50
CA SER A 51 0.99 -0.16 -11.35
C SER A 51 1.36 1.29 -10.97
N VAL A 52 1.48 2.18 -11.94
CA VAL A 52 1.69 3.61 -11.69
C VAL A 52 0.48 4.20 -10.96
N PHE A 53 -0.72 3.87 -11.42
CA PHE A 53 -1.97 4.33 -10.84
C PHE A 53 -2.10 3.87 -9.37
N THR A 54 -1.95 2.56 -9.10
CA THR A 54 -2.05 2.03 -7.73
C THR A 54 -0.92 2.51 -6.82
N LYS A 55 0.33 2.60 -7.29
CA LYS A 55 1.46 3.17 -6.54
C LYS A 55 1.23 4.63 -6.15
N SER A 56 0.46 5.39 -6.93
CA SER A 56 0.16 6.79 -6.60
C SER A 56 -0.65 6.96 -5.32
N PHE A 57 -1.46 5.97 -4.94
CA PHE A 57 -2.23 5.97 -3.68
C PHE A 57 -1.36 5.86 -2.43
N MET A 58 -0.16 5.34 -2.61
CA MET A 58 0.82 5.14 -1.55
C MET A 58 1.98 6.14 -1.60
N GLY A 59 1.98 7.08 -2.56
CA GLY A 59 3.11 7.98 -2.79
C GLY A 59 4.40 7.24 -3.19
N LEU A 60 4.28 6.10 -3.87
CA LEU A 60 5.38 5.24 -4.29
C LEU A 60 5.72 5.40 -5.78
N LEU A 61 5.50 6.58 -6.33
CA LEU A 61 5.98 6.90 -7.68
C LEU A 61 7.52 6.96 -7.67
N ASP A 62 8.12 6.54 -8.77
CA ASP A 62 9.56 6.69 -8.96
C ASP A 62 9.95 8.17 -8.91
N SER A 63 11.20 8.47 -8.56
CA SER A 63 11.68 9.84 -8.28
C SER A 63 11.52 10.82 -9.44
N ASN A 64 11.43 10.31 -10.67
CA ASN A 64 11.19 11.09 -11.88
C ASN A 64 9.70 11.21 -12.25
N GLY A 65 8.80 10.63 -11.45
CA GLY A 65 7.35 10.67 -11.62
C GLY A 65 6.68 11.69 -10.68
N SER A 66 5.61 12.32 -11.16
CA SER A 66 4.84 13.27 -10.36
C SER A 66 3.36 13.30 -10.76
N ILE A 67 2.49 13.52 -9.77
CA ILE A 67 1.10 13.90 -9.99
C ILE A 67 1.12 15.35 -10.46
N THR A 68 0.68 15.60 -11.69
CA THR A 68 0.69 16.95 -12.29
C THR A 68 -0.64 17.68 -12.14
N SER A 69 -1.73 16.93 -12.01
CA SER A 69 -3.07 17.47 -11.70
C SER A 69 -4.00 16.35 -11.22
N GLY A 70 -5.16 16.74 -10.73
CA GLY A 70 -6.16 15.85 -10.17
C GLY A 70 -5.99 15.61 -8.68
N THR A 71 -6.92 14.88 -8.08
CA THR A 71 -6.94 14.60 -6.65
C THR A 71 -7.09 13.12 -6.36
N ILE A 72 -6.53 12.70 -5.23
CA ILE A 72 -6.75 11.40 -4.61
C ILE A 72 -7.13 11.71 -3.17
N ASP A 73 -8.38 11.45 -2.81
CA ASP A 73 -8.94 11.69 -1.49
C ASP A 73 -9.29 10.34 -0.85
N TYR A 74 -8.74 10.08 0.33
CA TYR A 74 -8.99 8.89 1.15
C TYR A 74 -9.85 9.26 2.34
N PHE A 75 -10.97 8.58 2.53
CA PHE A 75 -11.97 8.89 3.55
C PHE A 75 -11.79 8.05 4.83
N GLY A 76 -10.99 6.96 4.77
CA GLY A 76 -10.75 6.11 5.92
C GLY A 76 -11.94 5.22 6.28
N ALA A 77 -11.75 4.43 7.34
CA ALA A 77 -12.79 3.58 7.91
C ALA A 77 -13.58 4.27 9.03
N ASP A 78 -13.08 5.35 9.57
CA ASP A 78 -13.67 6.13 10.65
C ASP A 78 -14.09 7.53 10.16
N ASP A 79 -15.03 8.19 10.85
CA ASP A 79 -15.57 9.53 10.54
C ASP A 79 -14.52 10.67 10.59
N HIS A 80 -13.31 10.41 10.13
CA HIS A 80 -12.25 11.40 10.07
C HIS A 80 -12.37 12.28 8.82
N GLN A 81 -11.78 13.46 8.91
CA GLN A 81 -11.62 14.34 7.74
C GLN A 81 -10.85 13.60 6.64
N PRO A 82 -11.29 13.67 5.37
CA PRO A 82 -10.62 12.98 4.29
C PRO A 82 -9.17 13.42 4.13
N ILE A 83 -8.28 12.46 3.93
CA ILE A 83 -6.86 12.70 3.70
C ILE A 83 -6.65 12.90 2.20
N ARG A 84 -6.19 14.06 1.78
CA ARG A 84 -5.80 14.30 0.38
C ARG A 84 -4.43 13.72 0.10
N LEU A 85 -4.39 12.45 -0.35
CA LEU A 85 -3.14 11.73 -0.62
C LEU A 85 -2.30 12.42 -1.70
N SER A 86 -2.93 12.98 -2.73
CA SER A 86 -2.22 13.72 -3.80
C SER A 86 -1.50 14.98 -3.32
N ALA A 87 -1.80 15.49 -2.13
CA ALA A 87 -1.17 16.66 -1.54
C ALA A 87 -0.05 16.32 -0.53
N LEU A 88 0.09 15.06 -0.12
CA LEU A 88 1.11 14.64 0.84
C LEU A 88 2.51 14.73 0.21
N LYS A 89 3.41 15.47 0.87
CA LYS A 89 4.79 15.69 0.39
C LYS A 89 5.85 15.16 1.34
N LYS A 90 5.52 15.04 2.63
CA LYS A 90 6.49 14.67 3.67
C LYS A 90 6.34 13.20 4.00
N GLU A 91 7.47 12.51 4.15
CA GLU A 91 7.47 11.09 4.51
C GLU A 91 6.70 10.81 5.82
N LYS A 92 6.84 11.68 6.81
CA LYS A 92 6.11 11.56 8.09
C LYS A 92 4.57 11.55 7.95
N ASP A 93 4.03 12.18 6.88
CA ASP A 93 2.58 12.19 6.64
C ASP A 93 2.15 10.88 5.97
N TRP A 94 3.01 10.31 5.11
CA TRP A 94 2.81 8.99 4.51
C TRP A 94 2.90 7.85 5.53
N LEU A 95 3.72 7.96 6.59
CA LEU A 95 3.81 6.95 7.66
C LEU A 95 2.47 6.76 8.41
N LYS A 96 1.58 7.75 8.39
CA LYS A 96 0.23 7.63 8.97
C LYS A 96 -0.72 6.84 8.08
N VAL A 97 -0.43 6.74 6.81
CA VAL A 97 -1.28 6.09 5.80
C VAL A 97 -0.77 4.68 5.48
N ARG A 98 0.53 4.56 5.20
CA ARG A 98 1.15 3.30 4.77
C ARG A 98 1.16 2.27 5.89
N GLY A 99 0.64 1.08 5.60
CA GLY A 99 0.60 -0.05 6.52
C GLY A 99 -0.46 0.06 7.63
N HIS A 100 -1.01 1.24 7.86
CA HIS A 100 -2.08 1.46 8.83
C HIS A 100 -3.45 1.58 8.13
N GLU A 101 -3.57 2.52 7.20
CA GLU A 101 -4.81 2.79 6.46
C GLU A 101 -4.87 2.05 5.13
N ILE A 102 -3.77 2.06 4.39
CA ILE A 102 -3.65 1.45 3.08
C ILE A 102 -2.42 0.54 3.07
N ALA A 103 -2.59 -0.70 2.64
CA ALA A 103 -1.49 -1.65 2.42
C ALA A 103 -1.40 -2.03 0.94
N MET A 104 -0.22 -2.46 0.50
CA MET A 104 0.03 -2.89 -0.87
C MET A 104 0.84 -4.19 -0.88
N ILE A 105 0.39 -5.15 -1.68
CA ILE A 105 1.18 -6.34 -2.01
C ILE A 105 1.86 -6.08 -3.35
N MET A 106 3.19 -6.13 -3.36
CA MET A 106 3.99 -5.90 -4.56
C MET A 106 3.97 -7.10 -5.50
N GLN A 107 4.17 -6.85 -6.79
CA GLN A 107 4.14 -7.88 -7.84
C GLN A 107 5.26 -8.90 -7.71
N ASP A 108 6.43 -8.51 -7.20
CA ASP A 108 7.57 -9.38 -6.95
C ASP A 108 7.93 -9.37 -5.45
N PRO A 109 7.38 -10.30 -4.66
CA PRO A 109 7.65 -10.39 -3.22
C PRO A 109 9.03 -10.99 -2.90
N MET A 110 9.74 -11.60 -3.87
CA MET A 110 11.00 -12.32 -3.63
C MET A 110 12.11 -11.41 -3.08
N THR A 111 12.07 -10.12 -3.40
CA THR A 111 13.03 -9.12 -2.92
C THR A 111 12.54 -8.38 -1.66
N SER A 112 11.39 -8.72 -1.13
CA SER A 112 10.76 -7.99 -0.02
C SER A 112 11.34 -8.36 1.34
N LEU A 113 11.95 -9.55 1.47
CA LEU A 113 12.54 -10.00 2.71
C LEU A 113 14.03 -9.65 2.79
N ASN A 114 14.45 -9.19 3.95
CA ASN A 114 15.87 -8.97 4.25
C ASN A 114 16.54 -10.34 4.57
N PRO A 115 17.52 -10.78 3.76
CA PRO A 115 18.16 -12.09 3.96
C PRO A 115 19.01 -12.18 5.24
N LEU A 116 19.23 -11.08 5.95
CA LEU A 116 19.98 -11.02 7.19
C LEU A 116 19.10 -11.09 8.45
N LYS A 117 17.78 -11.13 8.28
CA LYS A 117 16.81 -11.28 9.40
C LYS A 117 15.95 -12.51 9.18
N THR A 118 15.54 -13.15 10.27
CA THR A 118 14.59 -14.26 10.17
C THR A 118 13.22 -13.81 9.65
N ILE A 119 12.47 -14.73 9.06
CA ILE A 119 11.10 -14.46 8.59
C ILE A 119 10.23 -13.97 9.75
N GLY A 120 10.34 -14.63 10.90
CA GLY A 120 9.58 -14.29 12.09
C GLY A 120 9.88 -12.89 12.62
N ASP A 121 11.17 -12.52 12.69
CA ASP A 121 11.58 -11.18 13.16
C ASP A 121 11.00 -10.06 12.26
N GLN A 122 11.02 -10.27 10.96
CA GLN A 122 10.51 -9.26 10.00
C GLN A 122 9.00 -9.08 10.10
N ILE A 123 8.24 -10.16 10.28
CA ILE A 123 6.79 -10.08 10.46
C ILE A 123 6.48 -9.52 11.85
N MET A 124 7.23 -9.95 12.88
CA MET A 124 7.05 -9.48 14.25
C MET A 124 7.28 -7.97 14.38
N GLU A 125 8.24 -7.40 13.66
CA GLU A 125 8.46 -5.96 13.59
C GLU A 125 7.20 -5.20 13.13
N ALA A 126 6.49 -5.72 12.13
CA ALA A 126 5.23 -5.13 11.68
C ALA A 126 4.11 -5.29 12.71
N VAL A 127 4.03 -6.43 13.40
CA VAL A 127 3.06 -6.67 14.48
C VAL A 127 3.31 -5.70 15.64
N GLU A 128 4.57 -5.52 16.05
CA GLU A 128 4.94 -4.60 17.12
C GLU A 128 4.61 -3.15 16.76
N LEU A 129 4.90 -2.75 15.52
CA LEU A 129 4.69 -1.37 15.04
C LEU A 129 3.20 -1.02 14.94
N HIS A 130 2.39 -1.90 14.33
CA HIS A 130 1.01 -1.58 13.98
C HIS A 130 -0.01 -2.02 15.03
N GLN A 131 0.32 -3.00 15.89
CA GLN A 131 -0.61 -3.52 16.90
C GLN A 131 -0.17 -3.19 18.33
N GLY A 132 1.04 -2.63 18.51
CA GLY A 132 1.57 -2.28 19.83
C GLY A 132 1.89 -3.49 20.71
N LEU A 133 1.83 -4.71 20.18
CA LEU A 133 2.22 -5.94 20.88
C LEU A 133 3.74 -6.00 21.02
N LYS A 134 4.24 -6.70 22.08
CA LYS A 134 5.69 -6.85 22.30
C LYS A 134 6.04 -8.24 22.81
N GLY A 135 7.29 -8.65 22.53
CA GLY A 135 7.87 -9.88 23.07
C GLY A 135 7.04 -11.13 22.75
N LYS A 136 6.66 -11.89 23.79
CA LYS A 136 5.92 -13.15 23.62
C LYS A 136 4.58 -12.98 22.90
N ALA A 137 3.82 -11.93 23.20
CA ALA A 137 2.55 -11.67 22.56
C ALA A 137 2.68 -11.35 21.06
N ALA A 138 3.71 -10.59 20.69
CA ALA A 138 4.02 -10.30 19.28
C ALA A 138 4.44 -11.58 18.54
N LYS A 139 5.27 -12.44 19.17
CA LYS A 139 5.66 -13.74 18.59
C LYS A 139 4.47 -14.66 18.37
N GLU A 140 3.59 -14.81 19.36
CA GLU A 140 2.38 -15.62 19.25
C GLU A 140 1.47 -15.13 18.11
N LYS A 141 1.27 -13.81 18.00
CA LYS A 141 0.47 -13.22 16.92
C LYS A 141 1.14 -13.40 15.55
N THR A 142 2.45 -13.31 15.46
CA THR A 142 3.20 -13.59 14.24
C THR A 142 3.03 -15.05 13.78
N LEU A 143 3.09 -16.00 14.72
CA LEU A 143 2.87 -17.42 14.44
C LEU A 143 1.43 -17.69 13.99
N GLU A 144 0.45 -17.00 14.57
CA GLU A 144 -0.94 -17.05 14.14
C GLU A 144 -1.06 -16.63 12.65
N TYR A 145 -0.49 -15.49 12.27
CA TYR A 145 -0.51 -15.01 10.89
C TYR A 145 0.18 -15.96 9.90
N LEU A 146 1.31 -16.57 10.29
CA LEU A 146 1.96 -17.56 9.44
C LEU A 146 1.05 -18.78 9.19
N ARG A 147 0.29 -19.22 10.20
CA ARG A 147 -0.67 -20.32 10.05
C ARG A 147 -1.90 -19.91 9.21
N ASP A 148 -2.40 -18.69 9.40
CA ASP A 148 -3.57 -18.16 8.67
C ASP A 148 -3.31 -18.11 7.15
N VAL A 149 -2.07 -17.82 6.74
CA VAL A 149 -1.68 -17.85 5.33
C VAL A 149 -1.24 -19.24 4.84
N GLY A 150 -1.43 -20.29 5.65
CA GLY A 150 -1.17 -21.67 5.27
C GLY A 150 0.29 -22.13 5.36
N ILE A 151 1.15 -21.39 6.06
CA ILE A 151 2.54 -21.82 6.31
C ILE A 151 2.54 -22.96 7.30
N THR A 152 2.95 -24.15 6.85
CA THR A 152 3.14 -25.32 7.71
C THR A 152 4.38 -25.17 8.57
N ASP A 153 4.38 -25.79 9.77
CA ASP A 153 5.49 -25.70 10.74
C ASP A 153 5.90 -24.25 11.06
N ALA A 154 4.93 -23.40 11.36
CA ALA A 154 5.11 -21.96 11.55
C ALA A 154 6.24 -21.65 12.58
N GLU A 155 6.34 -22.42 13.65
CA GLU A 155 7.38 -22.29 14.68
C GLU A 155 8.79 -22.48 14.11
N LYS A 156 8.95 -23.49 13.26
CA LYS A 156 10.25 -23.77 12.60
C LYS A 156 10.54 -22.71 11.53
N ARG A 157 9.52 -22.28 10.78
CA ARG A 157 9.66 -21.26 9.73
C ARG A 157 9.97 -19.88 10.30
N PHE A 158 9.50 -19.59 11.51
CA PHE A 158 9.75 -18.32 12.20
C PHE A 158 11.25 -18.02 12.29
N ASP A 159 12.08 -19.01 12.63
CA ASP A 159 13.52 -18.87 12.82
C ASP A 159 14.33 -19.06 11.51
N GLN A 160 13.68 -19.23 10.35
CA GLN A 160 14.34 -19.35 9.04
C GLN A 160 14.56 -17.98 8.37
N TYR A 161 15.50 -17.97 7.42
CA TYR A 161 15.88 -16.81 6.60
C TYR A 161 15.25 -16.87 5.23
#